data_d0d83485d0805c546343a1faeb343086
#
_entry.id   d0d83485d0805c546343a1faeb343086
#
_cell.length_a   1.000
_cell.length_b   1.000
_cell.length_c   1.000
_cell.angle_alpha   90.00
_cell.angle_beta   90.00
_cell.angle_gamma   90.00
#
_symmetry.space_group_name_H-M   'P 1'
#
loop_
_entity.id
_entity.type
_entity.pdbx_description
1 polymer ?
#
loop_
_entity_poly.entity_id
_entity_poly.type
_entity_poly.pdbx_seq_one_letter_code
_entity_poly.pdbx_strand_id
1 'polypeptide(L)'
;MNSVSGATSYTLYWDNVSGIDNSDTPINSITNDNYTHSNMDNGSIYYYKVAAVNSSGTGTLSSVASALLSSYVKDSASLSGHTFAITSAAMNWNNAKVQATALGGYLTTINTKAENDWLTTRFRIQHGAELWIGANDKTTPNTWVWNNGTTDNDNGLTDDLSNNATWADGSTRKWVSGEPNHSGASCGHVWKTSGPNWDDTPCNNNKYAIIEFD
;
A
#
# COMPACT_ATOMS: atom_id res chain seq x y z
N MET A 1 7.89 -14.50 11.08
CA MET A 1 9.28 -13.96 11.23
C MET A 1 10.23 -14.94 10.58
N ASN A 2 11.35 -14.50 10.01
CA ASN A 2 12.38 -15.43 9.54
C ASN A 2 13.16 -15.94 10.74
N SER A 3 13.44 -17.25 10.78
CA SER A 3 14.22 -17.86 11.85
C SER A 3 15.67 -17.35 11.84
N VAL A 4 16.20 -17.05 13.02
CA VAL A 4 17.59 -16.62 13.23
C VAL A 4 18.38 -17.76 13.88
N SER A 5 19.47 -18.16 13.26
CA SER A 5 20.33 -19.25 13.80
C SER A 5 20.85 -18.88 15.18
N GLY A 6 20.72 -19.78 16.14
CA GLY A 6 21.15 -19.58 17.51
C GLY A 6 20.16 -18.80 18.41
N ALA A 7 19.04 -18.36 17.88
CA ALA A 7 17.97 -17.80 18.71
C ALA A 7 17.23 -18.91 19.47
N THR A 8 16.92 -18.65 20.73
CA THR A 8 16.08 -19.53 21.57
C THR A 8 14.65 -19.02 21.68
N SER A 9 14.44 -17.71 21.44
CA SER A 9 13.14 -17.04 21.41
C SER A 9 13.25 -15.71 20.69
N TYR A 10 12.12 -15.01 20.59
CA TYR A 10 12.01 -13.67 20.02
C TYR A 10 11.25 -12.75 20.97
N THR A 11 11.57 -11.46 20.95
CA THR A 11 10.78 -10.37 21.53
C THR A 11 10.22 -9.52 20.41
N LEU A 12 8.90 -9.33 20.41
CA LEU A 12 8.20 -8.43 19.48
C LEU A 12 7.88 -7.12 20.21
N TYR A 13 8.36 -6.01 19.70
CA TYR A 13 8.03 -4.67 20.19
C TYR A 13 6.96 -4.06 19.29
N TRP A 14 5.98 -3.37 19.89
CA TRP A 14 4.88 -2.80 19.13
C TRP A 14 4.34 -1.51 19.77
N ASP A 15 3.77 -0.66 18.92
CA ASP A 15 2.97 0.52 19.29
C ASP A 15 2.01 0.87 18.14
N ASN A 16 1.05 1.77 18.38
CA ASN A 16 0.23 2.42 17.36
C ASN A 16 0.81 3.76 16.88
N VAL A 17 2.01 4.12 17.32
CA VAL A 17 2.80 5.27 16.88
C VAL A 17 4.05 4.76 16.17
N SER A 18 4.46 5.41 15.08
CA SER A 18 5.69 5.06 14.35
C SER A 18 6.94 5.36 15.18
N GLY A 19 8.05 4.71 14.83
CA GLY A 19 9.33 4.95 15.51
C GLY A 19 9.70 3.90 16.55
N ILE A 20 9.19 2.67 16.43
CA ILE A 20 9.40 1.54 17.35
C ILE A 20 10.88 1.36 17.70
N ASP A 21 11.14 1.27 19.01
CA ASP A 21 12.44 0.90 19.57
C ASP A 21 12.29 -0.11 20.73
N ASN A 22 13.35 -0.34 21.50
CA ASN A 22 13.34 -1.29 22.60
C ASN A 22 12.75 -0.74 23.92
N SER A 23 12.24 0.48 23.93
CA SER A 23 11.46 1.06 25.03
C SER A 23 9.96 0.87 24.85
N ASP A 24 9.50 0.48 23.64
CA ASP A 24 8.09 0.21 23.36
C ASP A 24 7.60 -1.09 24.01
N THR A 25 6.28 -1.34 23.90
CA THR A 25 5.64 -2.47 24.58
C THR A 25 6.17 -3.80 24.06
N PRO A 26 6.84 -4.61 24.91
CA PRO A 26 7.39 -5.89 24.49
C PRO A 26 6.41 -7.03 24.66
N ILE A 27 6.42 -7.95 23.71
CA ILE A 27 5.85 -9.30 23.82
C ILE A 27 7.01 -10.28 23.80
N ASN A 28 7.30 -10.86 24.94
CA ASN A 28 8.49 -11.67 25.18
C ASN A 28 8.22 -13.18 24.97
N SER A 29 9.31 -13.94 24.89
CA SER A 29 9.32 -15.40 24.92
C SER A 29 8.53 -16.07 23.77
N ILE A 30 8.50 -15.45 22.60
CA ILE A 30 7.93 -16.03 21.39
C ILE A 30 8.91 -17.09 20.88
N THR A 31 8.53 -18.37 20.92
CA THR A 31 9.39 -19.50 20.49
C THR A 31 9.15 -19.96 19.06
N ASN A 32 8.01 -19.54 18.46
CA ASN A 32 7.66 -19.84 17.08
C ASN A 32 8.06 -18.68 16.15
N ASP A 33 8.11 -18.94 14.86
CA ASP A 33 8.34 -17.94 13.82
C ASP A 33 7.10 -17.11 13.47
N ASN A 34 5.98 -17.36 14.14
CA ASN A 34 4.71 -16.63 14.04
C ASN A 34 4.18 -16.23 15.42
N TYR A 35 3.42 -15.16 15.45
CA TYR A 35 2.68 -14.68 16.62
C TYR A 35 1.38 -14.02 16.19
N THR A 36 0.28 -14.30 16.87
CA THR A 36 -1.01 -13.64 16.67
C THR A 36 -1.23 -12.61 17.75
N HIS A 37 -1.22 -11.32 17.39
CA HIS A 37 -1.56 -10.23 18.28
C HIS A 37 -3.06 -9.98 18.22
N SER A 38 -3.75 -10.08 19.37
CA SER A 38 -5.22 -9.97 19.51
C SER A 38 -5.60 -8.77 20.38
N ASN A 39 -6.90 -8.45 20.41
CA ASN A 39 -7.48 -7.35 21.18
C ASN A 39 -6.96 -5.96 20.74
N MET A 40 -6.81 -5.79 19.43
CA MET A 40 -6.37 -4.56 18.81
C MET A 40 -7.56 -3.73 18.33
N ASP A 41 -7.44 -2.39 18.35
CA ASP A 41 -8.51 -1.49 17.92
C ASP A 41 -8.59 -1.38 16.41
N ASN A 42 -9.79 -1.50 15.85
CA ASN A 42 -10.05 -1.27 14.42
C ASN A 42 -9.79 0.19 14.03
N GLY A 43 -9.23 0.39 12.84
CA GLY A 43 -8.93 1.70 12.29
C GLY A 43 -7.56 2.25 12.71
N SER A 44 -6.78 1.48 13.48
CA SER A 44 -5.44 1.86 13.91
C SER A 44 -4.37 1.14 13.10
N ILE A 45 -3.29 1.85 12.77
CA ILE A 45 -2.06 1.26 12.25
C ILE A 45 -1.21 0.86 13.44
N TYR A 46 -0.69 -0.36 13.41
CA TYR A 46 0.23 -0.88 14.41
C TYR A 46 1.58 -1.14 13.79
N TYR A 47 2.62 -0.74 14.48
CA TYR A 47 4.01 -0.87 14.06
C TYR A 47 4.70 -1.93 14.90
N TYR A 48 5.60 -2.68 14.28
CA TYR A 48 6.26 -3.83 14.89
C TYR A 48 7.73 -3.88 14.53
N LYS A 49 8.57 -4.25 15.51
CA LYS A 49 9.93 -4.73 15.29
C LYS A 49 10.17 -5.98 16.12
N VAL A 50 11.04 -6.86 15.66
CA VAL A 50 11.39 -8.09 16.37
C VAL A 50 12.88 -8.15 16.63
N ALA A 51 13.26 -8.67 17.80
CA ALA A 51 14.62 -9.03 18.14
C ALA A 51 14.71 -10.52 18.46
N ALA A 52 15.79 -11.16 18.01
CA ALA A 52 16.12 -12.53 18.41
C ALA A 52 16.77 -12.51 19.81
N VAL A 53 16.48 -13.53 20.61
CA VAL A 53 16.99 -13.65 21.98
C VAL A 53 17.68 -15.01 22.15
N ASN A 54 18.83 -15.01 22.85
CA ASN A 54 19.53 -16.23 23.27
C ASN A 54 20.18 -16.02 24.64
N SER A 55 21.02 -16.96 25.08
CA SER A 55 21.72 -16.89 26.38
C SER A 55 22.68 -15.70 26.54
N SER A 56 23.10 -15.08 25.43
CA SER A 56 23.95 -13.88 25.42
C SER A 56 23.16 -12.57 25.51
N GLY A 57 21.82 -12.62 25.36
CA GLY A 57 20.92 -11.49 25.46
C GLY A 57 20.03 -11.29 24.22
N THR A 58 19.51 -10.06 24.09
CA THR A 58 18.63 -9.62 23.00
C THR A 58 19.46 -9.00 21.88
N GLY A 59 19.25 -9.48 20.67
CA GLY A 59 19.90 -8.98 19.46
C GLY A 59 19.36 -7.62 18.98
N THR A 60 19.82 -7.18 17.82
CA THR A 60 19.37 -5.95 17.17
C THR A 60 17.92 -6.07 16.68
N LEU A 61 17.19 -4.95 16.69
CA LEU A 61 15.83 -4.88 16.14
C LEU A 61 15.84 -5.05 14.62
N SER A 62 14.82 -5.71 14.10
CA SER A 62 14.53 -5.78 12.66
C SER A 62 14.20 -4.39 12.09
N SER A 63 14.07 -4.31 10.76
CA SER A 63 13.31 -3.23 10.13
C SER A 63 11.88 -3.20 10.69
N VAL A 64 11.23 -2.02 10.62
CA VAL A 64 9.83 -1.87 11.03
C VAL A 64 8.91 -2.60 10.04
N ALA A 65 7.86 -3.22 10.57
CA ALA A 65 6.69 -3.67 9.81
C ALA A 65 5.46 -3.00 10.40
N SER A 66 4.47 -2.67 9.57
CA SER A 66 3.20 -2.13 10.05
C SER A 66 2.01 -2.86 9.42
N ALA A 67 0.86 -2.78 10.10
CA ALA A 67 -0.41 -3.32 9.62
C ALA A 67 -1.57 -2.45 10.10
N LEU A 68 -2.51 -2.15 9.19
CA LEU A 68 -3.78 -1.51 9.54
C LEU A 68 -4.80 -2.57 9.96
N LEU A 69 -5.32 -2.46 11.17
CA LEU A 69 -6.44 -3.29 11.63
C LEU A 69 -7.76 -2.57 11.34
N SER A 70 -8.52 -3.06 10.35
CA SER A 70 -9.80 -2.47 10.00
C SER A 70 -10.74 -3.48 9.34
N SER A 71 -12.03 -3.46 9.72
CA SER A 71 -13.07 -4.20 9.00
C SER A 71 -13.31 -3.69 7.57
N TYR A 72 -12.84 -2.49 7.25
CA TYR A 72 -12.90 -1.91 5.90
C TYR A 72 -11.73 -2.32 5.00
N VAL A 73 -10.76 -3.06 5.54
CA VAL A 73 -9.58 -3.54 4.84
C VAL A 73 -9.53 -5.05 4.90
N LYS A 74 -9.30 -5.72 3.77
CA LYS A 74 -9.17 -7.19 3.73
C LYS A 74 -7.72 -7.66 3.77
N ASP A 75 -6.76 -6.78 3.47
CA ASP A 75 -5.34 -7.09 3.45
C ASP A 75 -4.51 -5.81 3.54
N SER A 76 -3.32 -5.88 4.14
CA SER A 76 -2.37 -4.78 4.23
C SER A 76 -0.92 -5.28 4.18
N ALA A 77 -0.01 -4.41 3.78
CA ALA A 77 1.44 -4.68 3.77
C ALA A 77 2.22 -3.37 3.73
N SER A 78 3.50 -3.41 4.10
CA SER A 78 4.38 -2.24 4.12
C SER A 78 5.46 -2.34 3.07
N LEU A 79 5.82 -1.19 2.49
CA LEU A 79 6.94 -1.02 1.59
C LEU A 79 7.58 0.36 1.85
N SER A 80 8.89 0.38 2.03
CA SER A 80 9.69 1.62 2.13
C SER A 80 9.21 2.64 3.17
N GLY A 81 8.59 2.19 4.26
CA GLY A 81 8.07 3.05 5.33
C GLY A 81 6.57 3.35 5.22
N HIS A 82 5.97 3.20 4.05
CA HIS A 82 4.53 3.36 3.84
C HIS A 82 3.76 2.07 4.11
N THR A 83 2.53 2.20 4.59
CA THR A 83 1.60 1.07 4.72
C THR A 83 0.57 1.15 3.61
N PHE A 84 0.39 0.06 2.90
CA PHE A 84 -0.64 -0.09 1.87
C PHE A 84 -1.71 -1.08 2.30
N ALA A 85 -2.95 -0.81 1.95
CA ALA A 85 -4.07 -1.68 2.26
C ALA A 85 -5.03 -1.78 1.08
N ILE A 86 -5.71 -2.94 0.93
CA ILE A 86 -6.77 -3.13 -0.04
C ILE A 86 -8.14 -3.11 0.65
N THR A 87 -9.11 -2.38 0.11
CA THR A 87 -10.46 -2.31 0.66
C THR A 87 -11.12 -3.68 0.76
N SER A 88 -11.97 -3.90 1.76
CA SER A 88 -12.70 -5.16 1.95
C SER A 88 -13.86 -5.34 0.96
N ALA A 89 -14.34 -4.26 0.34
CA ALA A 89 -15.42 -4.26 -0.64
C ALA A 89 -15.04 -3.46 -1.88
N ALA A 90 -15.59 -3.86 -3.03
CA ALA A 90 -15.50 -3.09 -4.26
C ALA A 90 -16.47 -1.89 -4.19
N MET A 91 -16.02 -0.73 -4.63
CA MET A 91 -16.80 0.51 -4.64
C MET A 91 -16.35 1.43 -5.77
N ASN A 92 -17.14 2.48 -6.06
CA ASN A 92 -16.71 3.49 -7.02
C ASN A 92 -15.55 4.32 -6.47
N TRP A 93 -14.80 4.95 -7.38
CA TRP A 93 -13.58 5.68 -7.04
C TRP A 93 -13.79 6.79 -5.99
N ASN A 94 -14.92 7.52 -6.06
CA ASN A 94 -15.21 8.58 -5.10
C ASN A 94 -15.41 8.04 -3.69
N ASN A 95 -16.16 6.94 -3.56
CA ASN A 95 -16.39 6.28 -2.28
C ASN A 95 -15.08 5.70 -1.73
N ALA A 96 -14.24 5.15 -2.61
CA ALA A 96 -12.91 4.66 -2.22
C ALA A 96 -12.01 5.79 -1.69
N LYS A 97 -12.03 6.97 -2.35
CA LYS A 97 -11.31 8.16 -1.86
C LYS A 97 -11.83 8.62 -0.50
N VAL A 98 -13.15 8.69 -0.33
CA VAL A 98 -13.77 9.08 0.97
C VAL A 98 -13.39 8.07 2.06
N GLN A 99 -13.44 6.78 1.77
CA GLN A 99 -13.07 5.75 2.73
C GLN A 99 -11.57 5.81 3.08
N ALA A 100 -10.69 6.01 2.10
CA ALA A 100 -9.28 6.18 2.35
C ALA A 100 -9.01 7.34 3.31
N THR A 101 -9.63 8.50 3.07
CA THR A 101 -9.51 9.67 3.95
C THR A 101 -10.08 9.40 5.35
N ALA A 102 -11.20 8.69 5.46
CA ALA A 102 -11.80 8.34 6.76
C ALA A 102 -10.92 7.37 7.59
N LEU A 103 -10.07 6.60 6.92
CA LEU A 103 -9.08 5.71 7.54
C LEU A 103 -7.75 6.42 7.83
N GLY A 104 -7.62 7.72 7.53
CA GLY A 104 -6.40 8.48 7.74
C GLY A 104 -5.35 8.34 6.65
N GLY A 105 -5.73 7.79 5.48
CA GLY A 105 -4.86 7.62 4.32
C GLY A 105 -5.44 8.27 3.06
N TYR A 106 -4.95 7.86 1.91
CA TYR A 106 -5.38 8.32 0.59
C TYR A 106 -5.34 7.18 -0.43
N LEU A 107 -5.98 7.35 -1.59
CA LEU A 107 -5.79 6.40 -2.70
C LEU A 107 -4.35 6.50 -3.18
N THR A 108 -3.69 5.36 -3.31
CA THR A 108 -2.24 5.30 -3.53
C THR A 108 -1.77 6.16 -4.71
N THR A 109 -0.68 6.87 -4.50
CA THR A 109 0.16 7.45 -5.55
C THR A 109 1.29 6.46 -5.83
N ILE A 110 1.61 6.23 -7.11
CA ILE A 110 2.64 5.25 -7.47
C ILE A 110 3.83 5.99 -8.10
N ASN A 111 4.91 6.06 -7.35
CA ASN A 111 6.05 6.93 -7.65
C ASN A 111 7.13 6.24 -8.48
N THR A 112 7.27 4.92 -8.34
CA THR A 112 8.33 4.15 -8.98
C THR A 112 7.78 2.87 -9.61
N LYS A 113 8.51 2.37 -10.62
CA LYS A 113 8.21 1.06 -11.20
C LYS A 113 8.32 -0.07 -10.17
N ALA A 114 9.29 -0.01 -9.29
CA ALA A 114 9.48 -1.03 -8.25
C ALA A 114 8.29 -1.12 -7.30
N GLU A 115 7.74 0.02 -6.90
CA GLU A 115 6.52 0.12 -6.11
C GLU A 115 5.30 -0.42 -6.87
N ASN A 116 5.13 -0.02 -8.13
CA ASN A 116 4.06 -0.51 -8.99
C ASN A 116 4.08 -2.04 -9.15
N ASP A 117 5.26 -2.60 -9.39
CA ASP A 117 5.45 -4.05 -9.53
C ASP A 117 5.16 -4.77 -8.21
N TRP A 118 5.57 -4.18 -7.09
CA TRP A 118 5.31 -4.72 -5.76
C TRP A 118 3.81 -4.67 -5.42
N LEU A 119 3.13 -3.54 -5.60
CA LEU A 119 1.69 -3.39 -5.37
C LEU A 119 0.89 -4.36 -6.23
N THR A 120 1.28 -4.48 -7.51
CA THR A 120 0.67 -5.43 -8.44
C THR A 120 0.81 -6.86 -7.95
N THR A 121 2.00 -7.27 -7.54
CA THR A 121 2.26 -8.63 -7.05
C THR A 121 1.55 -8.87 -5.74
N ARG A 122 1.67 -7.94 -4.81
CA ARG A 122 1.17 -8.07 -3.43
C ARG A 122 -0.35 -8.03 -3.33
N PHE A 123 -1.00 -7.20 -4.14
CA PHE A 123 -2.45 -7.04 -4.03
C PHE A 123 -3.21 -7.52 -5.27
N ARG A 124 -2.89 -7.04 -6.47
CA ARG A 124 -3.65 -7.39 -7.67
C ARG A 124 -3.58 -8.88 -7.99
N ILE A 125 -2.38 -9.48 -8.03
CA ILE A 125 -2.19 -10.89 -8.35
C ILE A 125 -2.80 -11.75 -7.25
N GLN A 126 -2.51 -11.43 -5.99
CA GLN A 126 -2.98 -12.21 -4.84
C GLN A 126 -4.51 -12.23 -4.71
N HIS A 127 -5.18 -11.13 -5.07
CA HIS A 127 -6.64 -11.03 -4.95
C HIS A 127 -7.39 -11.22 -6.28
N GLY A 128 -6.68 -11.33 -7.41
CA GLY A 128 -7.27 -11.57 -8.73
C GLY A 128 -8.21 -10.45 -9.20
N ALA A 129 -8.01 -9.22 -8.74
CA ALA A 129 -8.94 -8.10 -8.95
C ALA A 129 -8.24 -6.88 -9.55
N GLU A 130 -8.99 -6.06 -10.27
CA GLU A 130 -8.58 -4.70 -10.64
C GLU A 130 -8.69 -3.79 -9.42
N LEU A 131 -7.74 -2.86 -9.27
CA LEU A 131 -7.59 -2.05 -8.07
C LEU A 131 -7.51 -0.58 -8.43
N TRP A 132 -8.43 0.24 -7.91
CA TRP A 132 -8.33 1.69 -7.99
C TRP A 132 -7.01 2.19 -7.42
N ILE A 133 -6.43 3.17 -8.12
CA ILE A 133 -5.31 4.00 -7.66
C ILE A 133 -5.74 5.47 -7.61
N GLY A 134 -4.87 6.37 -7.15
CA GLY A 134 -5.20 7.79 -7.01
C GLY A 134 -5.26 8.58 -8.31
N ALA A 135 -4.80 8.04 -9.45
CA ALA A 135 -4.80 8.72 -10.74
C ALA A 135 -6.22 8.95 -11.28
N ASN A 136 -6.50 10.16 -11.77
CA ASN A 136 -7.81 10.52 -12.35
C ASN A 136 -7.71 11.76 -13.26
N ASP A 137 -8.66 11.91 -14.19
CA ASP A 137 -8.84 13.10 -15.01
C ASP A 137 -10.21 13.76 -14.84
N LYS A 138 -10.83 13.58 -13.67
CA LYS A 138 -12.20 13.98 -13.35
C LYS A 138 -12.49 15.46 -13.53
N THR A 139 -11.52 16.33 -13.22
CA THR A 139 -11.71 17.78 -13.29
C THR A 139 -11.59 18.29 -14.71
N THR A 140 -10.65 17.77 -15.46
CA THR A 140 -10.40 18.15 -16.85
C THR A 140 -10.07 16.89 -17.64
N PRO A 141 -10.96 16.43 -18.54
CA PRO A 141 -10.71 15.23 -19.33
C PRO A 141 -9.35 15.27 -20.06
N ASN A 142 -8.65 14.17 -20.07
CA ASN A 142 -7.29 13.99 -20.59
C ASN A 142 -6.19 14.76 -19.82
N THR A 143 -6.51 15.40 -18.69
CA THR A 143 -5.52 15.99 -17.79
C THR A 143 -5.46 15.15 -16.52
N TRP A 144 -4.54 14.22 -16.51
CA TRP A 144 -4.38 13.25 -15.43
C TRP A 144 -3.65 13.86 -14.25
N VAL A 145 -4.21 13.66 -13.07
CA VAL A 145 -3.67 14.11 -11.78
C VAL A 145 -3.84 13.02 -10.73
N TRP A 146 -3.07 13.10 -9.66
CA TRP A 146 -3.29 12.27 -8.48
C TRP A 146 -4.53 12.73 -7.70
N ASN A 147 -4.95 11.96 -6.74
CA ASN A 147 -6.19 12.17 -5.99
C ASN A 147 -6.23 13.49 -5.17
N ASN A 148 -5.09 14.13 -4.96
CA ASN A 148 -4.97 15.48 -4.38
C ASN A 148 -5.22 16.62 -5.39
N GLY A 149 -5.40 16.30 -6.68
CA GLY A 149 -5.64 17.28 -7.76
C GLY A 149 -4.37 17.86 -8.38
N THR A 150 -3.21 17.31 -8.08
CA THR A 150 -1.92 17.74 -8.64
C THR A 150 -1.28 16.63 -9.49
N THR A 151 -0.23 16.96 -10.23
CA THR A 151 0.67 15.98 -10.85
C THR A 151 1.82 15.59 -9.93
N ASP A 152 1.91 16.25 -8.76
CA ASP A 152 2.91 15.89 -7.77
C ASP A 152 2.51 14.61 -7.05
N ASN A 153 3.47 13.74 -6.84
CA ASN A 153 3.32 12.55 -6.03
C ASN A 153 3.44 12.90 -4.53
N ASP A 154 3.33 11.91 -3.64
CA ASP A 154 3.44 12.06 -2.19
C ASP A 154 4.77 12.67 -1.73
N ASN A 155 5.84 12.53 -2.54
CA ASN A 155 7.15 13.18 -2.31
C ASN A 155 7.25 14.62 -2.86
N GLY A 156 6.17 15.19 -3.40
CA GLY A 156 6.15 16.52 -3.99
C GLY A 156 6.90 16.64 -5.32
N LEU A 157 7.21 15.53 -5.97
CA LEU A 157 7.84 15.48 -7.28
C LEU A 157 6.78 15.42 -8.38
N THR A 158 6.92 16.22 -9.41
CA THR A 158 6.04 16.18 -10.58
C THR A 158 6.15 14.82 -11.28
N ASP A 159 5.01 14.16 -11.48
CA ASP A 159 4.92 12.90 -12.17
C ASP A 159 4.23 13.02 -13.53
N ASP A 160 4.79 12.38 -14.54
CA ASP A 160 4.14 12.31 -15.86
C ASP A 160 3.06 11.22 -15.83
N LEU A 161 1.80 11.63 -15.96
CA LEU A 161 0.62 10.77 -16.04
C LEU A 161 -0.03 10.79 -17.43
N SER A 162 0.65 11.34 -18.44
CA SER A 162 0.13 11.42 -19.82
C SER A 162 -0.02 10.02 -20.46
N ASN A 163 -0.75 9.96 -21.58
CA ASN A 163 -1.03 8.73 -22.32
C ASN A 163 0.22 7.92 -22.71
N ASN A 164 1.38 8.57 -22.84
CA ASN A 164 2.65 7.91 -23.16
C ASN A 164 3.62 7.87 -21.99
N ALA A 165 3.15 8.18 -20.78
CA ALA A 165 3.97 8.21 -19.59
C ALA A 165 4.77 6.91 -19.41
N THR A 166 6.07 7.06 -19.21
CA THR A 166 6.98 5.97 -18.84
C THR A 166 7.48 6.18 -17.42
N TRP A 167 8.00 5.12 -16.82
CA TRP A 167 8.71 5.27 -15.56
C TRP A 167 9.97 6.10 -15.75
N ALA A 168 10.44 6.75 -14.71
CA ALA A 168 11.62 7.62 -14.76
C ALA A 168 12.89 6.91 -15.27
N ASP A 169 12.95 5.60 -15.12
CA ASP A 169 14.02 4.75 -15.66
C ASP A 169 13.87 4.44 -17.16
N GLY A 170 12.78 4.90 -17.79
CA GLY A 170 12.48 4.66 -19.21
C GLY A 170 12.12 3.21 -19.58
N SER A 171 11.99 2.33 -18.59
CA SER A 171 11.90 0.88 -18.84
C SER A 171 10.60 0.42 -19.49
N THR A 172 9.44 0.97 -19.06
CA THR A 172 8.13 0.57 -19.58
C THR A 172 7.13 1.73 -19.45
N ARG A 173 6.00 1.63 -20.16
CA ARG A 173 4.87 2.54 -19.97
C ARG A 173 4.16 2.26 -18.64
N LYS A 174 3.60 3.31 -18.04
CA LYS A 174 2.69 3.22 -16.89
C LYS A 174 1.36 2.61 -17.31
N TRP A 175 0.80 3.10 -18.41
CA TRP A 175 -0.47 2.67 -18.98
C TRP A 175 -0.31 1.47 -19.92
N VAL A 176 -1.35 0.65 -20.02
CA VAL A 176 -1.47 -0.36 -21.08
C VAL A 176 -1.40 0.31 -22.45
N SER A 177 -0.97 -0.41 -23.47
CA SER A 177 -0.87 0.14 -24.83
C SER A 177 -2.22 0.59 -25.35
N GLY A 178 -2.35 1.85 -25.70
CA GLY A 178 -3.57 2.50 -26.13
C GLY A 178 -4.35 3.21 -25.03
N GLU A 179 -3.96 3.03 -23.77
CA GLU A 179 -4.57 3.69 -22.61
C GLU A 179 -3.77 4.95 -22.19
N PRO A 180 -4.39 5.87 -21.47
CA PRO A 180 -5.81 5.97 -21.15
C PRO A 180 -6.61 6.40 -22.40
N ASN A 181 -7.78 5.82 -22.66
CA ASN A 181 -8.56 6.05 -23.89
C ASN A 181 -10.03 6.41 -23.67
N HIS A 182 -10.51 6.38 -22.43
CA HIS A 182 -11.91 6.66 -22.15
C HIS A 182 -12.25 8.13 -22.38
N SER A 183 -13.31 8.38 -23.19
CA SER A 183 -13.77 9.73 -23.48
C SER A 183 -14.66 10.28 -22.35
N GLY A 184 -14.11 11.02 -21.41
CA GLY A 184 -14.85 11.61 -20.29
C GLY A 184 -14.10 11.45 -18.99
N ALA A 185 -14.69 11.89 -17.90
CA ALA A 185 -14.07 11.78 -16.58
C ALA A 185 -13.81 10.32 -16.19
N SER A 186 -12.56 9.97 -16.05
CA SER A 186 -12.08 8.61 -15.79
C SER A 186 -11.18 8.54 -14.57
N CYS A 187 -11.00 7.32 -14.09
CA CYS A 187 -10.18 7.00 -12.94
C CYS A 187 -9.28 5.81 -13.26
N GLY A 188 -8.01 5.92 -12.83
CA GLY A 188 -6.98 4.94 -13.09
C GLY A 188 -7.09 3.74 -12.15
N HIS A 189 -6.75 2.58 -12.69
CA HIS A 189 -6.67 1.34 -11.92
C HIS A 189 -5.55 0.44 -12.43
N VAL A 190 -5.05 -0.42 -11.56
CA VAL A 190 -4.13 -1.48 -11.97
C VAL A 190 -4.94 -2.55 -12.72
N TRP A 191 -4.55 -2.82 -13.98
CA TRP A 191 -5.25 -3.78 -14.84
C TRP A 191 -4.95 -5.23 -14.44
N LYS A 192 -5.95 -6.09 -14.54
CA LYS A 192 -5.85 -7.49 -14.09
C LYS A 192 -5.13 -8.45 -15.05
N THR A 193 -5.00 -8.13 -16.33
CA THR A 193 -4.61 -9.11 -17.35
C THR A 193 -3.24 -8.92 -17.99
N SER A 194 -2.63 -7.74 -17.96
CA SER A 194 -1.44 -7.42 -18.75
C SER A 194 -0.25 -6.88 -17.95
N GLY A 195 0.09 -7.52 -16.84
CA GLY A 195 1.25 -7.09 -16.05
C GLY A 195 0.93 -5.89 -15.14
N PRO A 196 1.96 -5.16 -14.68
CA PRO A 196 1.81 -4.06 -13.73
C PRO A 196 1.50 -2.72 -14.42
N ASN A 197 0.64 -2.72 -15.42
CA ASN A 197 0.24 -1.52 -16.14
C ASN A 197 -1.13 -1.04 -15.69
N TRP A 198 -1.41 0.24 -15.95
CA TRP A 198 -2.65 0.90 -15.60
C TRP A 198 -3.61 0.97 -16.80
N ASP A 199 -4.87 1.06 -16.47
CA ASP A 199 -5.96 1.32 -17.41
C ASP A 199 -6.89 2.35 -16.80
N ASP A 200 -7.74 2.96 -17.60
CA ASP A 200 -8.76 3.90 -17.15
C ASP A 200 -10.18 3.42 -17.45
N THR A 201 -11.09 3.86 -16.62
CA THR A 201 -12.50 3.49 -16.76
C THR A 201 -13.39 4.54 -16.07
N PRO A 202 -14.70 4.61 -16.37
CA PRO A 202 -15.59 5.49 -15.63
C PRO A 202 -15.47 5.34 -14.13
N CYS A 203 -15.32 6.46 -13.42
CA CYS A 203 -15.11 6.50 -11.98
C CYS A 203 -16.27 5.92 -11.15
N ASN A 204 -17.44 5.69 -11.75
CA ASN A 204 -18.61 5.08 -11.13
C ASN A 204 -18.61 3.54 -11.14
N ASN A 205 -17.67 2.92 -11.85
CA ASN A 205 -17.48 1.46 -11.78
C ASN A 205 -17.04 1.05 -10.38
N ASN A 206 -17.35 -0.18 -9.99
CA ASN A 206 -16.95 -0.71 -8.70
C ASN A 206 -15.69 -1.58 -8.83
N LYS A 207 -14.65 -1.21 -8.09
CA LYS A 207 -13.40 -1.97 -7.94
C LYS A 207 -12.96 -1.91 -6.48
N TYR A 208 -12.12 -2.84 -6.07
CA TYR A 208 -11.35 -2.66 -4.83
C TYR A 208 -10.38 -1.48 -5.01
N ALA A 209 -9.87 -0.94 -3.93
CA ALA A 209 -8.94 0.19 -3.99
C ALA A 209 -7.69 -0.09 -3.16
N ILE A 210 -6.56 0.45 -3.60
CA ILE A 210 -5.34 0.50 -2.79
C ILE A 210 -5.34 1.82 -2.03
N ILE A 211 -5.26 1.73 -0.71
CA ILE A 211 -5.13 2.87 0.21
C ILE A 211 -3.69 2.89 0.70
N GLU A 212 -3.12 4.07 0.77
CA GLU A 212 -1.77 4.33 1.25
C GLU A 212 -1.81 5.19 2.51
N PHE A 213 -0.89 4.92 3.43
CA PHE A 213 -0.68 5.60 4.70
C PHE A 213 0.81 5.91 4.86
N ASP A 214 1.13 7.13 5.27
CA ASP A 214 2.49 7.61 5.56
C ASP A 214 2.97 7.17 6.96
#